data_3bfb0fa1cd7cc2b26e6b018577832788
#
_entry.id   3bfb0fa1cd7cc2b26e6b018577832788
#
_cell.length_a   1.000
_cell.length_b   1.000
_cell.length_c   1.000
_cell.angle_alpha   90.00
_cell.angle_beta   90.00
_cell.angle_gamma   90.00
#
_symmetry.space_group_name_H-M   'P 1'
#
loop_
_entity.id
_entity.type
_entity.pdbx_description
1 polymer ?
#
loop_
_entity_poly.entity_id
_entity_poly.type
_entity_poly.pdbx_seq_one_letter_code
_entity_poly.pdbx_strand_id
1 'polypeptide(L)'
;MRTPREVSESYWAAECRRDIDAVMAHYQPDASYEDAGGRRVGAIAIRQAYEESTRAYPGLEVRIVREFTLDEDRGALEFDAVLIDPGGTRFRVRGVNVVALRDGKFVSVRSYEDAPTPE
;
A
#
# COMPACT_ATOMS: atom_id res chain seq x y z
N MET A 1 18.33 7.05 8.22
CA MET A 1 17.53 5.96 7.60
C MET A 1 16.06 6.31 7.66
N ARG A 2 15.30 5.95 6.64
CA ARG A 2 13.87 6.30 6.57
C ARG A 2 13.07 5.47 7.56
N THR A 3 12.07 6.10 8.19
CA THR A 3 11.14 5.43 9.11
C THR A 3 10.04 4.72 8.33
N PRO A 4 9.30 3.79 8.96
CA PRO A 4 8.11 3.19 8.34
C PRO A 4 7.12 4.23 7.79
N ARG A 5 6.91 5.35 8.51
CA ARG A 5 6.06 6.41 8.02
C ARG A 5 6.61 7.08 6.76
N GLU A 6 7.89 7.41 6.76
CA GLU A 6 8.51 8.07 5.60
C GLU A 6 8.47 7.20 4.36
N VAL A 7 8.78 5.89 4.51
CA VAL A 7 8.68 4.94 3.39
C VAL A 7 7.24 4.82 2.92
N SER A 8 6.28 4.73 3.85
CA SER A 8 4.85 4.62 3.51
C SER A 8 4.34 5.87 2.79
N GLU A 9 4.75 7.06 3.21
CA GLU A 9 4.37 8.31 2.54
C GLU A 9 4.87 8.34 1.09
N SER A 10 6.14 7.98 0.88
CA SER A 10 6.73 7.91 -0.45
C SER A 10 6.06 6.83 -1.32
N TYR A 11 5.79 5.68 -0.72
CA TYR A 11 5.09 4.57 -1.37
C TYR A 11 3.68 4.98 -1.82
N TRP A 12 2.89 5.58 -0.93
CA TRP A 12 1.54 6.01 -1.30
C TRP A 12 1.53 7.14 -2.31
N ALA A 13 2.51 8.03 -2.27
CA ALA A 13 2.64 9.05 -3.32
C ALA A 13 2.82 8.39 -4.69
N ALA A 14 3.66 7.36 -4.79
CA ALA A 14 3.86 6.60 -6.02
C ALA A 14 2.57 5.83 -6.41
N GLU A 15 1.91 5.21 -5.43
CA GLU A 15 0.70 4.44 -5.67
C GLU A 15 -0.44 5.33 -6.17
N CYS A 16 -0.61 6.53 -5.59
CA CYS A 16 -1.63 7.48 -6.01
C CYS A 16 -1.39 7.99 -7.43
N ARG A 17 -0.13 8.03 -7.89
CA ARG A 17 0.20 8.33 -9.29
C ARG A 17 0.01 7.13 -10.21
N ARG A 18 -0.26 5.96 -9.67
CA ARG A 18 -0.32 4.69 -10.40
C ARG A 18 0.97 4.40 -11.16
N ASP A 19 2.10 4.82 -10.58
CA ASP A 19 3.44 4.56 -11.11
C ASP A 19 3.95 3.26 -10.49
N ILE A 20 3.69 2.15 -11.16
CA ILE A 20 3.98 0.81 -10.62
C ILE A 20 5.47 0.61 -10.40
N ASP A 21 6.33 1.10 -11.31
CA ASP A 21 7.77 0.99 -11.13
C ASP A 21 8.24 1.72 -9.87
N ALA A 22 7.71 2.92 -9.63
CA ALA A 22 8.01 3.67 -8.41
C ALA A 22 7.46 2.98 -7.15
N VAL A 23 6.27 2.38 -7.23
CA VAL A 23 5.71 1.57 -6.14
C VAL A 23 6.66 0.43 -5.81
N MET A 24 7.07 -0.33 -6.82
CA MET A 24 7.94 -1.50 -6.63
C MET A 24 9.34 -1.14 -6.12
N ALA A 25 9.81 0.06 -6.38
CA ALA A 25 11.09 0.55 -5.85
C ALA A 25 11.12 0.60 -4.32
N HIS A 26 9.95 0.58 -3.66
CA HIS A 26 9.83 0.58 -2.19
C HIS A 26 9.91 -0.82 -1.57
N TYR A 27 9.96 -1.87 -2.38
CA TYR A 27 9.94 -3.25 -1.92
C TYR A 27 11.30 -3.94 -2.09
N GLN A 28 11.65 -4.78 -1.12
CA GLN A 28 12.75 -5.72 -1.27
C GLN A 28 12.35 -6.80 -2.29
N PRO A 29 13.32 -7.38 -3.03
CA PRO A 29 13.00 -8.41 -4.04
C PRO A 29 12.30 -9.64 -3.48
N ASP A 30 12.55 -9.97 -2.21
CA ASP A 30 11.97 -11.12 -1.53
C ASP A 30 10.80 -10.76 -0.60
N ALA A 31 10.26 -9.56 -0.75
CA ALA A 31 9.19 -9.06 0.12
C ALA A 31 7.92 -9.90 0.03
N SER A 32 7.09 -9.78 1.05
CA SER A 32 5.73 -10.32 1.04
C SER A 32 4.71 -9.20 1.16
N TYR A 33 3.57 -9.39 0.52
CA TYR A 33 2.41 -8.52 0.61
C TYR A 33 1.18 -9.39 0.88
N GLU A 34 0.41 -9.03 1.89
CA GLU A 34 -0.77 -9.79 2.28
C GLU A 34 -1.96 -8.85 2.45
N ASP A 35 -3.11 -9.23 1.88
CA ASP A 35 -4.39 -8.56 2.06
C ASP A 35 -5.51 -9.62 2.10
N ALA A 36 -6.76 -9.18 2.01
CA ALA A 36 -7.91 -10.09 2.01
C ALA A 36 -7.89 -11.06 0.81
N GLY A 37 -7.22 -10.68 -0.28
CA GLY A 37 -7.08 -11.54 -1.47
C GLY A 37 -6.02 -12.61 -1.34
N GLY A 38 -5.23 -12.60 -0.26
CA GLY A 38 -4.21 -13.60 0.01
C GLY A 38 -2.82 -13.01 0.13
N ARG A 39 -1.84 -13.90 0.23
CA ARG A 39 -0.43 -13.55 0.40
C ARG A 39 0.32 -13.71 -0.91
N ARG A 40 1.12 -12.71 -1.24
CA ARG A 40 2.00 -12.74 -2.42
C ARG A 40 3.44 -12.59 -1.96
N VAL A 41 4.34 -13.38 -2.52
CA VAL A 41 5.76 -13.37 -2.18
C VAL A 41 6.58 -13.11 -3.43
N GLY A 42 7.51 -12.15 -3.31
CA GLY A 42 8.42 -11.79 -4.38
C GLY A 42 7.90 -10.68 -5.27
N ALA A 43 8.83 -9.97 -5.91
CA ALA A 43 8.52 -8.76 -6.66
C ALA A 43 7.56 -9.00 -7.82
N ILE A 44 7.65 -10.13 -8.51
CA ILE A 44 6.78 -10.42 -9.66
C ILE A 44 5.32 -10.53 -9.22
N ALA A 45 5.06 -11.34 -8.18
CA ALA A 45 3.69 -11.53 -7.68
C ALA A 45 3.11 -10.25 -7.09
N ILE A 46 3.93 -9.46 -6.39
CA ILE A 46 3.50 -8.19 -5.80
C ILE A 46 3.17 -7.18 -6.91
N ARG A 47 4.01 -7.09 -7.94
CA ARG A 47 3.75 -6.21 -9.09
C ARG A 47 2.43 -6.55 -9.76
N GLN A 48 2.13 -7.84 -9.94
CA GLN A 48 0.87 -8.28 -10.54
C GLN A 48 -0.33 -7.79 -9.72
N ALA A 49 -0.24 -7.82 -8.40
CA ALA A 49 -1.31 -7.32 -7.54
C ALA A 49 -1.56 -5.82 -7.77
N TYR A 50 -0.51 -5.02 -7.89
CA TYR A 50 -0.65 -3.58 -8.16
C TYR A 50 -1.15 -3.30 -9.58
N GLU A 51 -0.75 -4.10 -10.55
CA GLU A 51 -1.27 -4.00 -11.91
C GLU A 51 -2.77 -4.26 -11.96
N GLU A 52 -3.23 -5.30 -11.26
CA GLU A 52 -4.66 -5.62 -11.14
C GLU A 52 -5.43 -4.50 -10.45
N SER A 53 -4.90 -3.99 -9.33
CA SER A 53 -5.53 -2.88 -8.60
C SER A 53 -5.63 -1.62 -9.47
N THR A 54 -4.60 -1.31 -10.24
CA THR A 54 -4.57 -0.14 -11.12
C THR A 54 -5.60 -0.27 -12.24
N ARG A 55 -5.80 -1.48 -12.77
CA ARG A 55 -6.84 -1.71 -13.79
C ARG A 55 -8.24 -1.56 -13.21
N ALA A 56 -8.46 -2.09 -12.02
CA ALA A 56 -9.76 -2.01 -11.35
C ALA A 56 -10.08 -0.59 -10.90
N TYR A 57 -9.06 0.13 -10.41
CA TYR A 57 -9.21 1.49 -9.87
C TYR A 57 -8.06 2.36 -10.36
N PRO A 58 -8.21 2.99 -11.53
CA PRO A 58 -7.16 3.87 -12.06
C PRO A 58 -6.93 5.12 -11.23
N GLY A 59 -7.89 5.54 -10.39
CA GLY A 59 -7.71 6.66 -9.47
C GLY A 59 -7.57 6.19 -8.03
N LEU A 60 -6.69 6.86 -7.28
CA LEU A 60 -6.48 6.56 -5.87
C LEU A 60 -6.06 7.82 -5.13
N GLU A 61 -6.70 8.06 -3.98
CA GLU A 61 -6.31 9.09 -3.02
C GLU A 61 -6.11 8.41 -1.68
N VAL A 62 -5.03 8.74 -0.97
CA VAL A 62 -4.74 8.16 0.35
C VAL A 62 -4.33 9.24 1.32
N ARG A 63 -4.87 9.16 2.54
CA ARG A 63 -4.49 10.03 3.65
C ARG A 63 -4.12 9.17 4.84
N ILE A 64 -2.93 9.40 5.43
CA ILE A 64 -2.54 8.76 6.67
C ILE A 64 -3.28 9.45 7.81
N VAL A 65 -4.03 8.68 8.59
CA VAL A 65 -4.81 9.16 9.72
C VAL A 65 -3.96 9.17 10.98
N ARG A 66 -3.23 8.07 11.23
CA ARG A 66 -2.37 7.96 12.41
C ARG A 66 -1.36 6.84 12.21
N GLU A 67 -0.22 6.97 12.93
CA GLU A 67 0.78 5.93 12.92
C GLU A 67 0.98 5.34 14.30
N PHE A 68 1.38 4.07 14.33
CA PHE A 68 1.75 3.35 15.52
C PHE A 68 3.15 2.78 15.29
N THR A 69 4.12 3.24 16.07
CA THR A 69 5.51 2.80 15.94
C THR A 69 5.74 1.61 16.84
N LEU A 70 6.27 0.51 16.30
CA LEU A 70 6.71 -0.63 17.08
C LEU A 70 8.20 -0.52 17.40
N ASP A 71 9.02 -0.29 16.40
CA ASP A 71 10.45 -0.01 16.52
C ASP A 71 10.94 0.74 15.28
N GLU A 72 12.26 0.81 15.07
CA GLU A 72 12.86 1.57 13.97
C GLU A 72 12.39 1.09 12.59
N ASP A 73 12.13 -0.22 12.46
CA ASP A 73 11.86 -0.86 11.19
C ASP A 73 10.42 -1.35 11.05
N ARG A 74 9.61 -1.29 12.11
CA ARG A 74 8.23 -1.80 12.07
C ARG A 74 7.24 -0.78 12.60
N GLY A 75 6.10 -0.73 11.96
CA GLY A 75 5.03 0.16 12.37
C GLY A 75 3.72 -0.19 11.70
N ALA A 76 2.68 0.52 12.10
CA ALA A 76 1.36 0.42 11.50
C ALA A 76 0.88 1.82 11.10
N LEU A 77 0.30 1.93 9.91
CA LEU A 77 -0.21 3.18 9.38
C LEU A 77 -1.70 3.02 9.11
N GLU A 78 -2.51 3.72 9.87
CA GLU A 78 -3.95 3.80 9.64
C GLU A 78 -4.22 4.81 8.54
N PHE A 79 -5.06 4.46 7.58
CA PHE A 79 -5.32 5.33 6.42
C PHE A 79 -6.79 5.37 6.04
N ASP A 80 -7.17 6.49 5.42
CA ASP A 80 -8.40 6.65 4.65
C ASP A 80 -8.01 6.72 3.18
N ALA A 81 -8.71 5.98 2.33
CA ALA A 81 -8.46 5.98 0.89
C ALA A 81 -9.75 6.18 0.11
N VAL A 82 -9.61 6.72 -1.08
CA VAL A 82 -10.68 6.75 -2.08
C VAL A 82 -10.16 6.03 -3.32
N LEU A 83 -10.88 4.99 -3.72
CA LEU A 83 -10.65 4.27 -4.95
C LEU A 83 -11.61 4.82 -6.01
N ILE A 84 -11.09 5.11 -7.21
CA ILE A 84 -11.89 5.67 -8.30
C ILE A 84 -11.83 4.70 -9.46
N ASP A 85 -13.02 4.17 -9.86
CA ASP A 85 -13.11 3.19 -10.93
C ASP A 85 -12.99 3.84 -12.31
N PRO A 86 -12.95 3.06 -13.41
CA PRO A 86 -12.81 3.62 -14.75
C PRO A 86 -13.95 4.56 -15.15
N GLY A 87 -15.12 4.41 -14.55
CA GLY A 87 -16.27 5.30 -14.79
C GLY A 87 -16.26 6.56 -13.94
N GLY A 88 -15.30 6.72 -13.05
CA GLY A 88 -15.21 7.87 -12.18
C GLY A 88 -15.97 7.71 -10.85
N THR A 89 -16.55 6.56 -10.59
CA THR A 89 -17.24 6.29 -9.31
C THR A 89 -16.21 6.18 -8.20
N ARG A 90 -16.51 6.82 -7.07
CA ARG A 90 -15.60 6.93 -5.92
C ARG A 90 -16.07 6.02 -4.80
N PHE A 91 -15.14 5.28 -4.24
CA PHE A 91 -15.40 4.35 -3.13
C PHE A 91 -14.47 4.67 -1.97
N ARG A 92 -15.00 4.73 -0.75
CA ARG A 92 -14.18 4.88 0.45
C ARG A 92 -13.73 3.54 0.97
N VAL A 93 -12.46 3.50 1.41
CA VAL A 93 -11.87 2.37 2.11
C VAL A 93 -11.08 2.92 3.30
N ARG A 94 -11.23 2.28 4.46
CA ARG A 94 -10.38 2.56 5.62
C ARG A 94 -9.58 1.31 5.93
N GLY A 95 -8.35 1.51 6.37
CA GLY A 95 -7.54 0.36 6.68
C GLY A 95 -6.33 0.70 7.52
N VAL A 96 -5.55 -0.36 7.77
CA VAL A 96 -4.28 -0.29 8.47
C VAL A 96 -3.28 -1.15 7.70
N ASN A 97 -2.14 -0.56 7.36
CA ASN A 97 -1.00 -1.31 6.84
C ASN A 97 -0.02 -1.56 7.98
N VAL A 98 0.30 -2.82 8.21
CA VAL A 98 1.35 -3.23 9.15
C VAL A 98 2.58 -3.52 8.31
N VAL A 99 3.66 -2.76 8.54
CA VAL A 99 4.83 -2.79 7.66
C VAL A 99 6.09 -3.13 8.46
N ALA A 100 7.00 -3.84 7.78
CA ALA A 100 8.35 -4.08 8.26
C ALA A 100 9.34 -3.72 7.16
N LEU A 101 10.41 -3.03 7.54
CA LEU A 101 11.47 -2.59 6.64
C LEU A 101 12.74 -3.42 6.83
N ARG A 102 13.49 -3.54 5.75
CA ARG A 102 14.88 -3.98 5.77
C ARG A 102 15.64 -3.09 4.81
N ASP A 103 16.69 -2.44 5.30
CA ASP A 103 17.49 -1.48 4.51
C ASP A 103 16.63 -0.40 3.85
N GLY A 104 15.65 0.12 4.59
CA GLY A 104 14.82 1.23 4.13
C GLY A 104 13.73 0.87 3.12
N LYS A 105 13.50 -0.41 2.86
CA LYS A 105 12.46 -0.88 1.95
C LYS A 105 11.57 -1.91 2.63
N PHE A 106 10.33 -2.02 2.17
CA PHE A 106 9.41 -3.01 2.69
C PHE A 106 9.92 -4.43 2.46
N VAL A 107 10.03 -5.19 3.53
CA VAL A 107 10.21 -6.64 3.47
C VAL A 107 8.90 -7.35 3.74
N SER A 108 7.95 -6.68 4.40
CA SER A 108 6.62 -7.22 4.66
C SER A 108 5.61 -6.08 4.72
N VAL A 109 4.49 -6.23 4.04
CA VAL A 109 3.32 -5.36 4.16
C VAL A 109 2.10 -6.26 4.36
N ARG A 110 1.33 -5.97 5.41
CA ARG A 110 0.04 -6.62 5.65
C ARG A 110 -1.02 -5.53 5.68
N SER A 111 -1.99 -5.62 4.78
CA SER A 111 -3.03 -4.61 4.65
C SER A 111 -4.36 -5.17 5.14
N TYR A 112 -4.95 -4.48 6.11
CA TYR A 112 -6.27 -4.81 6.66
C TYR A 112 -7.21 -3.68 6.30
N GLU A 113 -8.22 -3.99 5.51
CA GLU A 113 -9.13 -2.98 4.97
C GLU A 113 -10.58 -3.39 5.17
N ASP A 114 -11.45 -2.40 5.37
CA ASP A 114 -12.88 -2.68 5.26
C ASP A 114 -13.28 -2.80 3.78
N ALA A 115 -14.51 -3.27 3.52
CA ALA A 115 -15.00 -3.36 2.16
C ALA A 115 -15.21 -1.95 1.58
N PRO A 116 -14.90 -1.74 0.29
CA PRO A 116 -15.17 -0.46 -0.35
C PRO A 116 -16.65 -0.13 -0.30
N THR A 117 -16.97 1.12 0.06
CA THR A 117 -18.34 1.62 0.08
C THR A 117 -18.44 2.87 -0.79
N PRO A 118 -19.57 3.07 -1.52
CA PRO A 118 -19.74 4.30 -2.31
C PRO A 118 -19.57 5.54 -1.44
N GLU A 119 -18.85 6.49 -1.96
CA GLU A 119 -18.62 7.77 -1.28
C GLU A 119 -19.86 8.66 -1.30
#